data_ae443b6139b346a4a2977f7d8dae17b4
#
_entry.id   ae443b6139b346a4a2977f7d8dae17b4
#
_cell.length_a   1.000
_cell.length_b   1.000
_cell.length_c   1.000
_cell.angle_alpha   90.00
_cell.angle_beta   90.00
_cell.angle_gamma   90.00
#
_symmetry.space_group_name_H-M   'P 1'
#
loop_
_entity.id
_entity.type
_entity.pdbx_description
1 polymer ?
#
loop_
_entity_poly.entity_id
_entity_poly.type
_entity_poly.pdbx_seq_one_letter_code
_entity_poly.pdbx_strand_id
1 'polypeptide(L)'
;MAHTGGPCRIRATPGRRTRVTSPVPSSPLASSQSAPVQDAAPWQRAATGANLLSADGSLGVTIFEEMTTLAVSTGAINLGQGFPDEDGPAEMKAAAQAAITAGANQYAPGKGILELREAVSAHQERFYGLAPDPHTEVVVTTGATEAIAASLLAFIQPGDEVLTFEPFYDSYGAIIGLAGGVHVTAPLLAPDFMPDLDRLEAAFGPRTKVVMLNNPHNPTGAVFPRPVLERIVALAEKHNALIVSDEVYEHLTFGVPHIPVATLPGAAERTITISSAGKTFSFTGWKIGWLSGPEHLVAAIRTVKQFLSYSSGTPFQGAVAVGLGLPDTFFAGIASSLQHKRDILAEGLRAAGLGVYLPQGTYFINVDTAPLGISDAVDLARRLPELAGVAAIPVPVFCHPEGAERTRSLLRFAFCKKESVLQEAASRLATLRDKLQA
;
A
#
# COMPACT_ATOMS: atom_id res chain seq x y z
N MET A 1 12.65 53.53 -24.18
CA MET A 1 11.36 53.10 -24.74
C MET A 1 10.73 52.13 -23.78
N ALA A 2 9.72 52.57 -23.06
CA ALA A 2 9.03 51.82 -22.02
C ALA A 2 7.85 51.08 -22.63
N HIS A 3 7.72 49.76 -22.35
CA HIS A 3 6.49 49.03 -22.58
C HIS A 3 5.90 48.59 -21.24
N THR A 4 4.84 49.28 -20.87
CA THR A 4 3.92 48.99 -19.78
C THR A 4 2.90 47.93 -20.25
N GLY A 5 2.91 46.74 -19.67
CA GLY A 5 1.88 45.72 -19.86
C GLY A 5 0.95 45.70 -18.64
N GLY A 6 -0.31 46.08 -18.83
CA GLY A 6 -1.33 46.08 -17.79
C GLY A 6 -1.92 44.70 -17.51
N PRO A 7 -2.58 44.49 -16.36
CA PRO A 7 -3.09 43.20 -15.94
C PRO A 7 -4.38 42.80 -16.67
N CYS A 8 -4.41 41.57 -17.18
CA CYS A 8 -5.59 40.97 -17.80
C CYS A 8 -6.62 40.62 -16.68
N ARG A 9 -7.74 41.37 -16.68
CA ARG A 9 -8.90 41.05 -15.82
C ARG A 9 -9.80 40.04 -16.54
N ILE A 10 -9.89 38.85 -15.98
CA ILE A 10 -10.90 37.87 -16.37
C ILE A 10 -12.22 38.21 -15.66
N ARG A 11 -13.23 38.56 -16.45
CA ARG A 11 -14.61 38.76 -15.97
C ARG A 11 -15.24 37.40 -15.68
N ALA A 12 -15.65 37.16 -14.42
CA ALA A 12 -16.50 36.04 -14.03
C ALA A 12 -17.97 36.37 -14.41
N THR A 13 -18.57 35.52 -15.20
CA THR A 13 -20.02 35.47 -15.44
C THR A 13 -20.70 34.56 -14.41
N PRO A 14 -21.83 34.93 -13.83
CA PRO A 14 -22.53 34.11 -12.85
C PRO A 14 -23.29 32.97 -13.56
N GLY A 15 -22.80 31.73 -13.47
CA GLY A 15 -23.45 30.54 -13.95
C GLY A 15 -24.53 30.07 -12.97
N ARG A 16 -25.72 29.82 -13.50
CA ARG A 16 -26.89 29.25 -12.86
C ARG A 16 -26.55 27.98 -12.08
N ARG A 17 -26.88 27.94 -10.79
CA ARG A 17 -26.91 26.72 -9.99
C ARG A 17 -28.11 25.87 -10.43
N THR A 18 -27.88 24.83 -11.22
CA THR A 18 -28.79 23.72 -11.38
C THR A 18 -28.54 22.70 -10.25
N ARG A 19 -29.54 22.51 -9.40
CA ARG A 19 -29.55 21.36 -8.47
C ARG A 19 -29.65 20.08 -9.31
N VAL A 20 -28.57 19.30 -9.35
CA VAL A 20 -28.61 17.94 -9.83
C VAL A 20 -28.87 17.04 -8.63
N THR A 21 -30.14 16.70 -8.43
CA THR A 21 -30.55 15.58 -7.59
C THR A 21 -30.72 14.38 -8.50
N SER A 22 -29.70 13.54 -8.60
CA SER A 22 -29.84 12.20 -9.15
C SER A 22 -29.46 11.20 -8.07
N PRO A 23 -30.29 10.21 -7.76
CA PRO A 23 -29.94 9.16 -6.84
C PRO A 23 -28.85 8.27 -7.47
N VAL A 24 -27.78 8.03 -6.71
CA VAL A 24 -26.75 7.06 -7.05
C VAL A 24 -27.39 5.67 -7.07
N PRO A 25 -27.35 4.91 -8.17
CA PRO A 25 -27.93 3.57 -8.20
C PRO A 25 -27.12 2.64 -7.29
N SER A 26 -27.77 2.01 -6.34
CA SER A 26 -27.26 0.88 -5.57
C SER A 26 -27.11 -0.32 -6.52
N SER A 27 -25.88 -0.65 -6.91
CA SER A 27 -25.61 -1.85 -7.72
C SER A 27 -25.64 -3.10 -6.84
N PRO A 28 -26.43 -4.11 -7.17
CA PRO A 28 -26.35 -5.41 -6.54
C PRO A 28 -25.08 -6.14 -7.01
N LEU A 29 -24.40 -6.81 -6.07
CA LEU A 29 -23.33 -7.76 -6.35
C LEU A 29 -23.92 -8.95 -7.15
N ALA A 30 -23.88 -8.86 -8.48
CA ALA A 30 -24.31 -9.92 -9.37
C ALA A 30 -23.10 -10.76 -9.78
N SER A 31 -23.17 -12.05 -9.47
CA SER A 31 -22.30 -13.07 -10.01
C SER A 31 -22.50 -13.17 -11.52
N SER A 32 -21.57 -12.66 -12.31
CA SER A 32 -21.50 -12.92 -13.74
C SER A 32 -20.13 -13.53 -14.06
N GLN A 33 -20.15 -14.74 -14.60
CA GLN A 33 -19.01 -15.32 -15.28
C GLN A 33 -18.64 -14.38 -16.44
N SER A 34 -17.60 -13.57 -16.24
CA SER A 34 -17.05 -12.72 -17.29
C SER A 34 -16.37 -13.59 -18.36
N ALA A 35 -16.48 -13.16 -19.62
CA ALA A 35 -15.80 -13.73 -20.79
C ALA A 35 -14.29 -13.93 -20.51
N PRO A 36 -13.59 -14.86 -21.21
CA PRO A 36 -12.20 -15.18 -20.91
C PRO A 36 -11.35 -13.92 -20.94
N VAL A 37 -10.73 -13.62 -19.79
CA VAL A 37 -9.94 -12.41 -19.48
C VAL A 37 -8.78 -12.18 -20.46
N GLN A 38 -8.43 -13.19 -21.27
CA GLN A 38 -7.31 -13.15 -22.22
C GLN A 38 -7.55 -12.22 -23.42
N ASP A 39 -8.77 -11.97 -23.83
CA ASP A 39 -9.09 -11.11 -24.99
C ASP A 39 -9.35 -9.64 -24.60
N ALA A 40 -9.40 -9.33 -23.31
CA ALA A 40 -9.60 -7.97 -22.84
C ALA A 40 -8.34 -7.11 -23.04
N ALA A 41 -8.53 -5.82 -23.36
CA ALA A 41 -7.43 -4.87 -23.46
C ALA A 41 -6.66 -4.74 -22.12
N PRO A 42 -5.35 -4.45 -22.12
CA PRO A 42 -4.55 -4.37 -20.89
C PRO A 42 -5.16 -3.48 -19.80
N TRP A 43 -5.72 -2.32 -20.17
CA TRP A 43 -6.37 -1.43 -19.22
C TRP A 43 -7.63 -2.03 -18.58
N GLN A 44 -8.40 -2.83 -19.34
CA GLN A 44 -9.59 -3.51 -18.82
C GLN A 44 -9.19 -4.59 -17.82
N ARG A 45 -8.13 -5.35 -18.12
CA ARG A 45 -7.60 -6.35 -17.17
C ARG A 45 -7.12 -5.70 -15.88
N ALA A 46 -6.41 -4.55 -15.98
CA ALA A 46 -6.00 -3.78 -14.82
C ALA A 46 -7.20 -3.27 -14.01
N ALA A 47 -8.20 -2.71 -14.66
CA ALA A 47 -9.41 -2.21 -14.02
C ALA A 47 -10.23 -3.36 -13.35
N THR A 48 -10.31 -4.52 -13.99
CA THR A 48 -10.93 -5.72 -13.40
C THR A 48 -10.16 -6.18 -12.16
N GLY A 49 -8.83 -6.26 -12.26
CA GLY A 49 -7.97 -6.66 -11.15
C GLY A 49 -8.03 -5.71 -9.93
N ALA A 50 -8.39 -4.45 -10.16
CA ALA A 50 -8.62 -3.45 -9.13
C ALA A 50 -10.09 -3.34 -8.68
N ASN A 51 -10.99 -4.19 -9.16
CA ASN A 51 -12.44 -4.11 -8.92
C ASN A 51 -13.06 -2.76 -9.36
N LEU A 52 -12.52 -2.13 -10.42
CA LEU A 52 -12.98 -0.84 -10.93
C LEU A 52 -13.83 -0.95 -12.19
N LEU A 53 -13.92 -2.13 -12.81
CA LEU A 53 -14.72 -2.35 -14.02
C LEU A 53 -16.07 -2.96 -13.64
N SER A 54 -17.15 -2.23 -13.91
CA SER A 54 -18.51 -2.69 -13.72
C SER A 54 -18.94 -3.69 -14.81
N ALA A 55 -20.01 -4.46 -14.57
CA ALA A 55 -20.53 -5.44 -15.53
C ALA A 55 -20.99 -4.81 -16.87
N ASP A 56 -21.39 -3.54 -16.88
CA ASP A 56 -21.76 -2.77 -18.07
C ASP A 56 -20.55 -2.15 -18.80
N GLY A 57 -19.32 -2.41 -18.32
CA GLY A 57 -18.08 -1.87 -18.88
C GLY A 57 -17.74 -0.45 -18.43
N SER A 58 -18.52 0.15 -17.54
CA SER A 58 -18.21 1.47 -16.97
C SER A 58 -17.07 1.38 -15.94
N LEU A 59 -16.25 2.43 -15.89
CA LEU A 59 -15.21 2.56 -14.86
C LEU A 59 -15.80 3.23 -13.61
N GLY A 60 -15.63 2.55 -12.46
CA GLY A 60 -15.91 3.12 -11.16
C GLY A 60 -14.75 3.99 -10.65
N VAL A 61 -15.02 4.73 -9.58
CA VAL A 61 -14.00 5.43 -8.80
C VAL A 61 -13.42 4.48 -7.74
N THR A 62 -12.18 4.70 -7.34
CA THR A 62 -11.60 3.92 -6.25
C THR A 62 -12.31 4.21 -4.93
N ILE A 63 -12.38 3.22 -4.04
CA ILE A 63 -12.91 3.44 -2.68
C ILE A 63 -12.17 4.56 -1.96
N PHE A 64 -10.89 4.75 -2.22
CA PHE A 64 -10.10 5.84 -1.64
C PHE A 64 -10.57 7.22 -2.10
N GLU A 65 -10.94 7.36 -3.37
CA GLU A 65 -11.48 8.59 -3.93
C GLU A 65 -12.90 8.85 -3.41
N GLU A 66 -13.76 7.81 -3.38
CA GLU A 66 -15.11 7.88 -2.82
C GLU A 66 -15.07 8.37 -1.36
N MET A 67 -14.29 7.68 -0.49
CA MET A 67 -14.20 8.01 0.93
C MET A 67 -13.54 9.36 1.19
N THR A 68 -12.61 9.80 0.33
CA THR A 68 -12.03 11.14 0.42
C THR A 68 -13.05 12.22 0.08
N THR A 69 -13.82 12.00 -0.98
CA THR A 69 -14.88 12.94 -1.37
C THR A 69 -15.94 13.07 -0.28
N LEU A 70 -16.33 11.94 0.33
CA LEU A 70 -17.25 11.94 1.47
C LEU A 70 -16.66 12.66 2.69
N ALA A 71 -15.40 12.40 3.02
CA ALA A 71 -14.74 13.07 4.14
C ALA A 71 -14.69 14.60 3.94
N VAL A 72 -14.34 15.05 2.75
CA VAL A 72 -14.30 16.49 2.42
C VAL A 72 -15.68 17.13 2.46
N SER A 73 -16.70 16.49 1.88
CA SER A 73 -18.06 17.03 1.81
C SER A 73 -18.74 17.12 3.17
N THR A 74 -18.41 16.22 4.10
CA THR A 74 -18.99 16.17 5.46
C THR A 74 -18.13 16.85 6.53
N GLY A 75 -16.90 17.27 6.21
CA GLY A 75 -15.94 17.75 7.21
C GLY A 75 -15.44 16.66 8.16
N ALA A 76 -15.52 15.39 7.75
CA ALA A 76 -15.07 14.26 8.56
C ALA A 76 -13.54 14.13 8.58
N ILE A 77 -13.01 13.61 9.69
CA ILE A 77 -11.61 13.24 9.82
C ILE A 77 -11.35 12.00 8.95
N ASN A 78 -10.47 12.12 7.96
CA ASN A 78 -10.17 11.00 7.06
C ASN A 78 -9.09 10.08 7.66
N LEU A 79 -9.52 8.98 8.29
CA LEU A 79 -8.67 7.87 8.72
C LEU A 79 -8.67 6.69 7.73
N GLY A 80 -9.27 6.85 6.55
CA GLY A 80 -9.26 5.83 5.50
C GLY A 80 -7.94 5.78 4.74
N GLN A 81 -7.27 6.91 4.58
CA GLN A 81 -6.04 7.01 3.78
C GLN A 81 -4.77 6.87 4.61
N GLY A 82 -3.90 5.97 4.12
CA GLY A 82 -2.60 5.64 4.73
C GLY A 82 -1.46 6.55 4.27
N PHE A 83 -1.59 7.86 4.47
CA PHE A 83 -0.48 8.79 4.38
C PHE A 83 -0.41 9.66 5.63
N PRO A 84 0.80 9.88 6.17
CA PRO A 84 1.01 10.72 7.33
C PRO A 84 0.61 12.19 7.07
N ASP A 85 0.17 12.88 8.13
CA ASP A 85 -0.05 14.33 8.16
C ASP A 85 1.07 15.06 8.93
N GLU A 86 2.11 14.33 9.29
CA GLU A 86 3.35 14.85 9.84
C GLU A 86 4.43 14.91 8.75
N ASP A 87 5.24 15.94 8.84
CA ASP A 87 6.39 16.11 7.96
C ASP A 87 7.49 15.08 8.27
N GLY A 88 8.20 14.67 7.22
CA GLY A 88 9.40 13.86 7.37
C GLY A 88 10.60 14.65 7.91
N PRO A 89 11.77 13.99 8.06
CA PRO A 89 12.99 14.56 8.64
C PRO A 89 13.42 15.87 8.00
N ALA A 90 13.77 16.85 8.83
CA ALA A 90 14.22 18.17 8.39
C ALA A 90 15.50 18.09 7.55
N GLU A 91 16.40 17.17 7.91
CA GLU A 91 17.67 16.91 7.22
C GLU A 91 17.44 16.47 5.78
N MET A 92 16.47 15.61 5.55
CA MET A 92 16.11 15.16 4.21
C MET A 92 15.51 16.29 3.37
N LYS A 93 14.64 17.12 3.96
CA LYS A 93 14.08 18.30 3.27
C LYS A 93 15.18 19.29 2.89
N ALA A 94 16.10 19.58 3.81
CA ALA A 94 17.24 20.47 3.56
C ALA A 94 18.14 19.91 2.44
N ALA A 95 18.43 18.61 2.45
CA ALA A 95 19.22 17.95 1.41
C ALA A 95 18.54 18.04 0.03
N ALA A 96 17.21 17.83 -0.05
CA ALA A 96 16.46 17.97 -1.30
C ALA A 96 16.47 19.42 -1.83
N GLN A 97 16.28 20.41 -0.97
CA GLN A 97 16.35 21.82 -1.32
C GLN A 97 17.74 22.22 -1.82
N ALA A 98 18.79 21.75 -1.16
CA ALA A 98 20.16 21.97 -1.57
C ALA A 98 20.46 21.34 -2.94
N ALA A 99 19.98 20.12 -3.18
CA ALA A 99 20.14 19.44 -4.47
C ALA A 99 19.47 20.19 -5.62
N ILE A 100 18.23 20.68 -5.41
CA ILE A 100 17.52 21.52 -6.40
C ILE A 100 18.31 22.78 -6.71
N THR A 101 18.80 23.47 -5.68
CA THR A 101 19.55 24.71 -5.80
C THR A 101 20.92 24.48 -6.48
N ALA A 102 21.56 23.35 -6.20
CA ALA A 102 22.85 22.98 -6.81
C ALA A 102 22.72 22.49 -8.27
N GLY A 103 21.51 22.40 -8.82
CA GLY A 103 21.30 22.03 -10.21
C GLY A 103 21.13 20.52 -10.47
N ALA A 104 20.85 19.70 -9.44
CA ALA A 104 20.51 18.28 -9.59
C ALA A 104 19.11 18.08 -10.20
N ASN A 105 18.83 18.75 -11.33
CA ASN A 105 17.51 18.85 -11.97
C ASN A 105 17.44 18.10 -13.32
N GLN A 106 18.52 17.39 -13.69
CA GLN A 106 18.56 16.57 -14.89
C GLN A 106 18.33 15.10 -14.55
N TYR A 107 18.19 14.26 -15.55
CA TYR A 107 17.99 12.83 -15.36
C TYR A 107 19.10 12.19 -14.51
N ALA A 108 18.72 11.49 -13.47
CA ALA A 108 19.63 10.54 -12.81
C ALA A 108 19.91 9.33 -13.73
N PRO A 109 20.98 8.58 -13.48
CA PRO A 109 21.17 7.28 -14.13
C PRO A 109 19.92 6.39 -13.99
N GLY A 110 19.61 5.59 -15.00
CA GLY A 110 18.41 4.73 -15.01
C GLY A 110 18.30 3.75 -13.83
N LYS A 111 19.43 3.39 -13.20
CA LYS A 111 19.47 2.61 -11.94
C LYS A 111 19.21 3.46 -10.69
N GLY A 112 19.21 4.77 -10.79
CA GLY A 112 19.35 5.72 -9.69
C GLY A 112 20.79 6.15 -9.44
N ILE A 113 21.00 7.21 -8.67
CA ILE A 113 22.34 7.68 -8.29
C ILE A 113 23.06 6.63 -7.44
N LEU A 114 24.38 6.60 -7.52
CA LEU A 114 25.18 5.59 -6.82
C LEU A 114 25.06 5.75 -5.30
N GLU A 115 25.09 6.98 -4.82
CA GLU A 115 25.00 7.32 -3.39
C GLU A 115 23.74 6.76 -2.73
N LEU A 116 22.59 6.76 -3.44
CA LEU A 116 21.37 6.17 -2.89
C LEU A 116 21.45 4.64 -2.89
N ARG A 117 22.00 4.03 -3.93
CA ARG A 117 22.13 2.57 -4.02
C ARG A 117 23.11 2.03 -2.96
N GLU A 118 24.20 2.74 -2.70
CA GLU A 118 25.14 2.46 -1.62
C GLU A 118 24.48 2.61 -0.24
N ALA A 119 23.67 3.68 -0.07
CA ALA A 119 22.92 3.89 1.17
C ALA A 119 21.88 2.78 1.40
N VAL A 120 21.21 2.28 0.36
CA VAL A 120 20.28 1.14 0.47
C VAL A 120 21.03 -0.13 0.89
N SER A 121 22.18 -0.43 0.26
CA SER A 121 23.00 -1.59 0.62
C SER A 121 23.47 -1.51 2.08
N ALA A 122 24.06 -0.38 2.47
CA ALA A 122 24.54 -0.17 3.83
C ALA A 122 23.40 -0.23 4.88
N HIS A 123 22.22 0.27 4.53
CA HIS A 123 21.05 0.19 5.42
C HIS A 123 20.57 -1.27 5.58
N GLN A 124 20.50 -2.06 4.53
CA GLN A 124 20.13 -3.46 4.61
C GLN A 124 21.18 -4.30 5.37
N GLU A 125 22.45 -4.00 5.18
CA GLU A 125 23.52 -4.65 5.95
C GLU A 125 23.40 -4.33 7.44
N ARG A 126 23.21 -3.06 7.78
CA ARG A 126 23.11 -2.57 9.17
C ARG A 126 21.94 -3.20 9.93
N PHE A 127 20.76 -3.30 9.33
CA PHE A 127 19.56 -3.78 10.02
C PHE A 127 19.30 -5.27 9.87
N TYR A 128 19.76 -5.88 8.78
CA TYR A 128 19.34 -7.24 8.40
C TYR A 128 20.50 -8.17 8.02
N GLY A 129 21.73 -7.66 7.93
CA GLY A 129 22.87 -8.46 7.48
C GLY A 129 22.87 -8.80 6.00
N LEU A 130 22.04 -8.09 5.20
CA LEU A 130 21.98 -8.22 3.74
C LEU A 130 22.87 -7.13 3.10
N ALA A 131 23.81 -7.50 2.26
CA ALA A 131 24.71 -6.58 1.59
C ALA A 131 24.61 -6.72 0.06
N PRO A 132 23.49 -6.30 -0.57
CA PRO A 132 23.37 -6.37 -2.03
C PRO A 132 24.38 -5.43 -2.69
N ASP A 133 25.01 -5.90 -3.80
CA ASP A 133 25.93 -5.04 -4.56
C ASP A 133 25.19 -3.82 -5.13
N PRO A 134 25.56 -2.59 -4.72
CA PRO A 134 24.92 -1.37 -5.20
C PRO A 134 25.09 -1.15 -6.71
N HIS A 135 26.05 -1.84 -7.37
CA HIS A 135 26.28 -1.71 -8.80
C HIS A 135 25.37 -2.60 -9.65
N THR A 136 24.99 -3.78 -9.15
CA THR A 136 24.28 -4.80 -9.93
C THR A 136 22.95 -5.25 -9.32
N GLU A 137 22.81 -5.19 -8.01
CA GLU A 137 21.71 -5.79 -7.26
C GLU A 137 20.72 -4.78 -6.64
N VAL A 138 20.91 -3.46 -6.90
CA VAL A 138 20.02 -2.39 -6.40
C VAL A 138 19.57 -1.49 -7.55
N VAL A 139 18.25 -1.22 -7.62
CA VAL A 139 17.65 -0.27 -8.57
C VAL A 139 16.66 0.65 -7.84
N VAL A 140 16.81 1.95 -8.07
CA VAL A 140 15.87 2.99 -7.61
C VAL A 140 14.66 3.07 -8.54
N THR A 141 13.47 3.19 -7.97
CA THR A 141 12.19 3.21 -8.68
C THR A 141 11.33 4.41 -8.26
N THR A 142 10.30 4.69 -9.07
CA THR A 142 9.28 5.71 -8.76
C THR A 142 8.31 5.15 -7.70
N GLY A 143 8.82 5.01 -6.48
CA GLY A 143 8.14 4.33 -5.37
C GLY A 143 8.03 2.81 -5.57
N ALA A 144 7.51 2.12 -4.54
CA ALA A 144 7.31 0.67 -4.57
C ALA A 144 6.34 0.23 -5.68
N THR A 145 5.36 1.06 -6.06
CA THR A 145 4.40 0.72 -7.12
C THR A 145 5.09 0.44 -8.46
N GLU A 146 6.10 1.23 -8.83
CA GLU A 146 6.88 0.94 -10.05
C GLU A 146 7.74 -0.32 -9.88
N ALA A 147 8.34 -0.53 -8.71
CA ALA A 147 9.13 -1.72 -8.43
C ALA A 147 8.29 -3.00 -8.61
N ILE A 148 7.07 -3.00 -8.07
CA ILE A 148 6.10 -4.09 -8.20
C ILE A 148 5.69 -4.27 -9.67
N ALA A 149 5.32 -3.19 -10.36
CA ALA A 149 4.89 -3.24 -11.75
C ALA A 149 6.02 -3.77 -12.65
N ALA A 150 7.23 -3.25 -12.51
CA ALA A 150 8.37 -3.69 -13.29
C ALA A 150 8.74 -5.16 -13.02
N SER A 151 8.63 -5.62 -11.77
CA SER A 151 8.88 -7.01 -11.39
C SER A 151 7.86 -7.97 -12.02
N LEU A 152 6.57 -7.67 -11.90
CA LEU A 152 5.55 -8.54 -12.47
C LEU A 152 5.58 -8.53 -14.01
N LEU A 153 5.74 -7.37 -14.64
CA LEU A 153 5.87 -7.26 -16.11
C LEU A 153 7.12 -7.93 -16.65
N ALA A 154 8.18 -8.08 -15.85
CA ALA A 154 9.40 -8.77 -16.28
C ALA A 154 9.27 -10.29 -16.30
N PHE A 155 8.44 -10.87 -15.42
CA PHE A 155 8.44 -12.32 -15.20
C PHE A 155 7.12 -13.03 -15.50
N ILE A 156 6.00 -12.30 -15.60
CA ILE A 156 4.68 -12.89 -15.81
C ILE A 156 4.36 -12.97 -17.31
N GLN A 157 3.93 -14.14 -17.73
CA GLN A 157 3.35 -14.39 -19.04
C GLN A 157 1.83 -14.59 -18.91
N PRO A 158 1.06 -14.42 -20.00
CA PRO A 158 -0.37 -14.68 -19.97
C PRO A 158 -0.71 -16.10 -19.48
N GLY A 159 -1.50 -16.19 -18.41
CA GLY A 159 -1.90 -17.44 -17.77
C GLY A 159 -1.01 -17.91 -16.62
N ASP A 160 0.13 -17.28 -16.38
CA ASP A 160 0.92 -17.50 -15.15
C ASP A 160 0.13 -17.06 -13.93
N GLU A 161 0.26 -17.79 -12.83
CA GLU A 161 -0.38 -17.49 -11.56
C GLU A 161 0.53 -16.65 -10.67
N VAL A 162 -0.04 -15.58 -10.10
CA VAL A 162 0.58 -14.78 -9.04
C VAL A 162 -0.21 -14.99 -7.76
N LEU A 163 0.43 -15.58 -6.75
CA LEU A 163 -0.16 -15.81 -5.43
C LEU A 163 0.03 -14.57 -4.56
N THR A 164 -1.05 -14.08 -3.96
CA THR A 164 -1.02 -13.04 -2.92
C THR A 164 -1.75 -13.48 -1.66
N PHE A 165 -1.70 -12.67 -0.61
CA PHE A 165 -2.41 -12.89 0.64
C PHE A 165 -3.62 -11.97 0.72
N GLU A 166 -4.80 -12.51 1.02
CA GLU A 166 -6.06 -11.78 1.00
C GLU A 166 -6.60 -11.52 2.42
N PRO A 167 -6.97 -10.28 2.78
CA PRO A 167 -7.11 -9.10 1.92
C PRO A 167 -5.76 -8.60 1.38
N PHE A 168 -5.73 -7.99 0.19
CA PHE A 168 -4.50 -7.54 -0.47
C PHE A 168 -4.53 -6.04 -0.79
N TYR A 169 -3.37 -5.42 -0.98
CA TYR A 169 -3.31 -4.06 -1.49
C TYR A 169 -3.79 -4.01 -2.95
N ASP A 170 -4.76 -3.15 -3.25
CA ASP A 170 -5.50 -3.09 -4.53
C ASP A 170 -4.62 -3.02 -5.78
N SER A 171 -3.47 -2.35 -5.66
CA SER A 171 -2.49 -2.26 -6.75
C SER A 171 -1.98 -3.62 -7.24
N TYR A 172 -1.96 -4.65 -6.38
CA TYR A 172 -1.47 -5.97 -6.79
C TYR A 172 -2.37 -6.61 -7.83
N GLY A 173 -3.67 -6.65 -7.58
CA GLY A 173 -4.66 -7.19 -8.53
C GLY A 173 -4.63 -6.45 -9.86
N ALA A 174 -4.53 -5.10 -9.82
CA ALA A 174 -4.41 -4.28 -11.02
C ALA A 174 -3.17 -4.62 -11.86
N ILE A 175 -2.00 -4.72 -11.22
CA ILE A 175 -0.74 -4.98 -11.92
C ILE A 175 -0.67 -6.42 -12.43
N ILE A 176 -1.17 -7.40 -11.67
CA ILE A 176 -1.29 -8.80 -12.12
C ILE A 176 -2.15 -8.88 -13.39
N GLY A 177 -3.32 -8.24 -13.37
CA GLY A 177 -4.19 -8.15 -14.54
C GLY A 177 -3.52 -7.45 -15.72
N LEU A 178 -2.82 -6.33 -15.49
CA LEU A 178 -2.06 -5.62 -16.52
C LEU A 178 -1.00 -6.52 -17.17
N ALA A 179 -0.28 -7.32 -16.37
CA ALA A 179 0.72 -8.27 -16.85
C ALA A 179 0.10 -9.49 -17.57
N GLY A 180 -1.21 -9.68 -17.51
CA GLY A 180 -1.90 -10.83 -18.09
C GLY A 180 -1.88 -12.09 -17.20
N GLY A 181 -1.45 -11.95 -15.96
CA GLY A 181 -1.40 -13.03 -14.97
C GLY A 181 -2.78 -13.38 -14.40
N VAL A 182 -2.86 -14.53 -13.78
CA VAL A 182 -4.01 -15.00 -13.00
C VAL A 182 -3.76 -14.72 -11.52
N HIS A 183 -4.64 -13.95 -10.90
CA HIS A 183 -4.52 -13.62 -9.48
C HIS A 183 -5.09 -14.77 -8.63
N VAL A 184 -4.25 -15.40 -7.83
CA VAL A 184 -4.60 -16.44 -6.86
C VAL A 184 -4.37 -15.90 -5.45
N THR A 185 -5.26 -16.20 -4.50
CA THR A 185 -5.15 -15.66 -3.14
C THR A 185 -5.13 -16.76 -2.08
N ALA A 186 -4.31 -16.56 -1.04
CA ALA A 186 -4.34 -17.30 0.21
C ALA A 186 -5.01 -16.43 1.29
N PRO A 187 -6.11 -16.88 1.94
CA PRO A 187 -6.84 -16.05 2.88
C PRO A 187 -6.08 -15.87 4.21
N LEU A 188 -6.11 -14.64 4.72
CA LEU A 188 -5.71 -14.28 6.07
C LEU A 188 -6.95 -14.10 6.92
N LEU A 189 -7.06 -14.86 8.00
CA LEU A 189 -8.27 -14.89 8.82
C LEU A 189 -8.07 -14.15 10.15
N ALA A 190 -9.08 -13.37 10.53
CA ALA A 190 -9.15 -12.80 11.87
C ALA A 190 -9.18 -13.93 12.93
N PRO A 191 -8.66 -13.70 14.15
CA PRO A 191 -8.20 -12.41 14.68
C PRO A 191 -6.76 -12.05 14.32
N ASP A 192 -5.90 -13.00 13.99
CA ASP A 192 -4.45 -12.82 13.88
C ASP A 192 -4.00 -12.49 12.45
N PHE A 193 -4.88 -12.69 11.47
CA PHE A 193 -4.60 -12.51 10.05
C PHE A 193 -3.36 -13.28 9.57
N MET A 194 -3.25 -14.51 10.04
CA MET A 194 -2.24 -15.48 9.59
C MET A 194 -2.82 -16.40 8.52
N PRO A 195 -2.00 -16.85 7.56
CA PRO A 195 -2.45 -17.85 6.60
C PRO A 195 -2.59 -19.21 7.29
N ASP A 196 -3.65 -19.93 6.97
CA ASP A 196 -3.73 -21.37 7.19
C ASP A 196 -2.72 -22.06 6.27
N LEU A 197 -1.79 -22.84 6.82
CA LEU A 197 -0.67 -23.39 6.06
C LEU A 197 -1.09 -24.47 5.05
N ASP A 198 -2.17 -25.20 5.31
CA ASP A 198 -2.69 -26.20 4.37
C ASP A 198 -3.39 -25.51 3.19
N ARG A 199 -4.16 -24.47 3.46
CA ARG A 199 -4.76 -23.63 2.42
C ARG A 199 -3.72 -22.88 1.61
N LEU A 200 -2.66 -22.42 2.26
CA LEU A 200 -1.54 -21.79 1.57
C LEU A 200 -0.87 -22.77 0.60
N GLU A 201 -0.58 -24.02 1.06
CA GLU A 201 -0.02 -25.03 0.16
C GLU A 201 -0.96 -25.37 -0.99
N ALA A 202 -2.26 -25.50 -0.72
CA ALA A 202 -3.26 -25.77 -1.76
C ALA A 202 -3.42 -24.64 -2.79
N ALA A 203 -3.03 -23.41 -2.44
CA ALA A 203 -3.06 -22.26 -3.36
C ALA A 203 -1.87 -22.25 -4.35
N PHE A 204 -0.80 -23.03 -4.07
CA PHE A 204 0.28 -23.21 -5.03
C PHE A 204 -0.05 -24.26 -6.07
N GLY A 205 0.25 -23.95 -7.33
CA GLY A 205 0.05 -24.85 -8.46
C GLY A 205 1.25 -24.85 -9.41
N PRO A 206 1.20 -25.67 -10.47
CA PRO A 206 2.27 -25.76 -11.47
C PRO A 206 2.44 -24.48 -12.30
N ARG A 207 1.45 -23.58 -12.25
CA ARG A 207 1.49 -22.28 -12.93
C ARG A 207 1.86 -21.12 -11.99
N THR A 208 2.05 -21.38 -10.70
CA THR A 208 2.47 -20.35 -9.75
C THR A 208 3.88 -19.87 -10.09
N LYS A 209 3.96 -18.66 -10.66
CA LYS A 209 5.21 -18.07 -11.14
C LYS A 209 5.81 -17.12 -10.11
N VAL A 210 4.95 -16.39 -9.39
CA VAL A 210 5.36 -15.41 -8.39
C VAL A 210 4.50 -15.56 -7.14
N VAL A 211 5.13 -15.48 -5.97
CA VAL A 211 4.48 -15.17 -4.69
C VAL A 211 4.71 -13.71 -4.40
N MET A 212 3.65 -12.91 -4.37
CA MET A 212 3.70 -11.51 -3.99
C MET A 212 3.38 -11.40 -2.50
N LEU A 213 4.39 -11.16 -1.69
CA LEU A 213 4.30 -11.05 -0.24
C LEU A 213 4.38 -9.58 0.17
N ASN A 214 3.51 -9.15 1.07
CA ASN A 214 3.65 -7.87 1.76
C ASN A 214 3.80 -8.11 3.26
N ASN A 215 4.95 -7.77 3.82
CA ASN A 215 5.24 -7.98 5.24
C ASN A 215 6.14 -6.87 5.79
N PRO A 216 5.69 -6.11 6.79
CA PRO A 216 4.37 -6.11 7.44
C PRO A 216 3.21 -5.85 6.50
N HIS A 217 2.06 -6.47 6.78
CA HIS A 217 0.97 -6.63 5.82
C HIS A 217 -0.04 -5.48 5.82
N ASN A 218 -0.26 -4.86 4.67
CA ASN A 218 -1.38 -3.96 4.40
C ASN A 218 -2.49 -4.74 3.67
N PRO A 219 -3.74 -4.79 4.16
CA PRO A 219 -4.35 -3.88 5.15
C PRO A 219 -4.38 -4.37 6.60
N THR A 220 -3.91 -5.58 6.92
CA THR A 220 -4.22 -6.22 8.21
C THR A 220 -3.34 -5.76 9.37
N GLY A 221 -2.15 -5.24 9.10
CA GLY A 221 -1.16 -4.93 10.13
C GLY A 221 -0.49 -6.17 10.75
N ALA A 222 -0.72 -7.33 10.19
CA ALA A 222 -0.04 -8.58 10.59
C ALA A 222 1.45 -8.51 10.24
N VAL A 223 2.28 -9.14 11.07
CA VAL A 223 3.71 -9.38 10.81
C VAL A 223 3.91 -10.88 10.81
N PHE A 224 4.30 -11.44 9.67
CA PHE A 224 4.42 -12.88 9.54
C PHE A 224 5.66 -13.38 10.31
N PRO A 225 5.46 -14.34 11.21
CA PRO A 225 6.55 -14.92 12.00
C PRO A 225 7.41 -15.85 11.13
N ARG A 226 8.64 -16.07 11.57
CA ARG A 226 9.63 -16.91 10.86
C ARG A 226 9.07 -18.24 10.31
N PRO A 227 8.31 -19.06 11.07
CA PRO A 227 7.81 -20.34 10.55
C PRO A 227 6.87 -20.18 9.34
N VAL A 228 6.06 -19.12 9.31
CA VAL A 228 5.17 -18.82 8.17
C VAL A 228 5.99 -18.42 6.95
N LEU A 229 6.99 -17.53 7.14
CA LEU A 229 7.87 -17.09 6.07
C LEU A 229 8.70 -18.25 5.51
N GLU A 230 9.26 -19.11 6.36
CA GLU A 230 9.99 -20.31 5.95
C GLU A 230 9.10 -21.29 5.16
N ARG A 231 7.82 -21.41 5.54
CA ARG A 231 6.86 -22.22 4.76
C ARG A 231 6.61 -21.63 3.38
N ILE A 232 6.46 -20.32 3.28
CA ILE A 232 6.30 -19.62 1.99
C ILE A 232 7.53 -19.87 1.10
N VAL A 233 8.73 -19.72 1.66
CA VAL A 233 9.99 -19.95 0.91
C VAL A 233 10.08 -21.40 0.42
N ALA A 234 9.80 -22.37 1.28
CA ALA A 234 9.84 -23.79 0.92
C ALA A 234 8.83 -24.13 -0.20
N LEU A 235 7.63 -23.53 -0.18
CA LEU A 235 6.62 -23.70 -1.22
C LEU A 235 7.06 -23.00 -2.53
N ALA A 236 7.63 -21.81 -2.46
CA ALA A 236 8.17 -21.12 -3.62
C ALA A 236 9.32 -21.93 -4.26
N GLU A 237 10.19 -22.53 -3.46
CA GLU A 237 11.24 -23.42 -3.94
C GLU A 237 10.67 -24.67 -4.62
N LYS A 238 9.73 -25.37 -3.94
CA LYS A 238 9.06 -26.57 -4.46
C LYS A 238 8.42 -26.34 -5.83
N HIS A 239 7.82 -25.18 -6.05
CA HIS A 239 7.12 -24.80 -7.28
C HIS A 239 7.96 -23.97 -8.25
N ASN A 240 9.24 -23.74 -7.96
CA ASN A 240 10.15 -22.89 -8.74
C ASN A 240 9.57 -21.48 -9.00
N ALA A 241 8.90 -20.93 -7.99
CA ALA A 241 8.32 -19.60 -8.02
C ALA A 241 9.33 -18.55 -7.51
N LEU A 242 9.23 -17.32 -8.04
CA LEU A 242 9.91 -16.15 -7.50
C LEU A 242 9.12 -15.58 -6.32
N ILE A 243 9.81 -14.88 -5.44
CA ILE A 243 9.20 -14.12 -4.34
C ILE A 243 9.43 -12.63 -4.62
N VAL A 244 8.34 -11.86 -4.73
CA VAL A 244 8.38 -10.39 -4.73
C VAL A 244 7.89 -9.95 -3.36
N SER A 245 8.83 -9.51 -2.51
CA SER A 245 8.57 -9.13 -1.12
C SER A 245 8.45 -7.62 -1.00
N ASP A 246 7.22 -7.13 -0.82
CA ASP A 246 6.93 -5.72 -0.52
C ASP A 246 7.11 -5.48 0.98
N GLU A 247 8.26 -4.91 1.35
CA GLU A 247 8.71 -4.68 2.72
C GLU A 247 8.69 -3.18 3.10
N VAL A 248 7.85 -2.37 2.45
CA VAL A 248 7.80 -0.91 2.66
C VAL A 248 7.51 -0.49 4.10
N TYR A 249 7.02 -1.39 4.94
CA TYR A 249 6.75 -1.16 6.36
C TYR A 249 7.82 -1.78 7.28
N GLU A 250 8.99 -2.11 6.78
CA GLU A 250 10.08 -2.80 7.50
C GLU A 250 10.43 -2.20 8.87
N HIS A 251 10.36 -0.87 9.03
CA HIS A 251 10.60 -0.17 10.29
C HIS A 251 9.34 0.10 11.12
N LEU A 252 8.18 -0.31 10.65
CA LEU A 252 6.89 -0.04 11.27
C LEU A 252 6.35 -1.33 11.91
N THR A 253 7.09 -1.86 12.91
CA THR A 253 6.70 -3.06 13.67
C THR A 253 6.66 -2.76 15.17
N PHE A 254 5.79 -3.43 15.91
CA PHE A 254 5.47 -3.14 17.31
C PHE A 254 5.64 -4.40 18.17
N GLY A 255 6.76 -4.46 18.89
CA GLY A 255 7.06 -5.57 19.80
C GLY A 255 7.47 -6.89 19.11
N VAL A 256 7.55 -6.90 17.79
CA VAL A 256 8.03 -8.03 16.98
C VAL A 256 9.05 -7.53 15.95
N PRO A 257 10.09 -8.32 15.62
CA PRO A 257 11.05 -7.93 14.60
C PRO A 257 10.46 -8.08 13.20
N HIS A 258 10.86 -7.20 12.28
CA HIS A 258 10.76 -7.46 10.85
C HIS A 258 11.81 -8.51 10.45
N ILE A 259 11.42 -9.45 9.59
CA ILE A 259 12.29 -10.47 9.03
C ILE A 259 12.22 -10.35 7.51
N PRO A 260 13.25 -9.79 6.85
CA PRO A 260 13.31 -9.79 5.40
C PRO A 260 13.36 -11.20 4.85
N VAL A 261 12.54 -11.48 3.85
CA VAL A 261 12.42 -12.84 3.30
C VAL A 261 13.74 -13.33 2.73
N ALA A 262 14.50 -12.43 2.10
CA ALA A 262 15.81 -12.77 1.51
C ALA A 262 16.84 -13.31 2.52
N THR A 263 16.63 -13.11 3.85
CA THR A 263 17.52 -13.65 4.90
C THR A 263 17.25 -15.13 5.22
N LEU A 264 16.17 -15.69 4.71
CA LEU A 264 15.78 -17.07 5.03
C LEU A 264 16.51 -18.08 4.13
N PRO A 265 16.79 -19.29 4.65
CA PRO A 265 17.42 -20.33 3.85
C PRO A 265 16.64 -20.61 2.55
N GLY A 266 17.33 -20.66 1.41
CA GLY A 266 16.73 -20.92 0.10
C GLY A 266 16.01 -19.72 -0.55
N ALA A 267 15.91 -18.58 0.14
CA ALA A 267 15.17 -17.42 -0.37
C ALA A 267 16.02 -16.48 -1.24
N ALA A 268 17.30 -16.28 -0.92
CA ALA A 268 18.13 -15.23 -1.52
C ALA A 268 18.11 -15.23 -3.05
N GLU A 269 18.28 -16.39 -3.69
CA GLU A 269 18.38 -16.53 -5.14
C GLU A 269 17.07 -16.34 -5.92
N ARG A 270 15.94 -16.19 -5.20
CA ARG A 270 14.59 -16.09 -5.79
C ARG A 270 13.78 -14.92 -5.28
N THR A 271 14.36 -14.07 -4.41
CA THR A 271 13.62 -12.97 -3.77
C THR A 271 14.03 -11.63 -4.35
N ILE A 272 13.04 -10.84 -4.73
CA ILE A 272 13.14 -9.40 -4.96
C ILE A 272 12.52 -8.70 -3.75
N THR A 273 13.35 -7.97 -3.01
CA THR A 273 12.92 -7.15 -1.87
C THR A 273 12.64 -5.73 -2.35
N ILE A 274 11.47 -5.20 -1.98
CA ILE A 274 11.01 -3.85 -2.37
C ILE A 274 10.79 -3.02 -1.11
N SER A 275 11.30 -1.79 -1.12
CA SER A 275 11.01 -0.81 -0.06
C SER A 275 10.85 0.61 -0.62
N SER A 276 10.52 1.58 0.24
CA SER A 276 10.32 2.97 -0.21
C SER A 276 10.49 3.99 0.91
N ALA A 277 11.01 5.15 0.55
CA ALA A 277 11.15 6.29 1.44
C ALA A 277 9.80 6.84 1.95
N GLY A 278 8.74 6.66 1.16
CA GLY A 278 7.42 7.23 1.46
C GLY A 278 6.82 6.73 2.77
N LYS A 279 7.11 5.49 3.16
CA LYS A 279 6.56 4.88 4.38
C LYS A 279 7.43 5.15 5.59
N THR A 280 8.73 4.92 5.44
CA THR A 280 9.70 5.12 6.52
C THR A 280 9.87 6.59 6.92
N PHE A 281 9.88 7.49 5.94
CA PHE A 281 10.19 8.91 6.18
C PHE A 281 9.00 9.86 6.03
N SER A 282 7.77 9.36 5.89
CA SER A 282 6.56 10.18 5.69
C SER A 282 6.59 11.05 4.42
N PHE A 283 7.37 10.67 3.41
CA PHE A 283 7.49 11.39 2.13
C PHE A 283 6.81 10.63 0.98
N THR A 284 5.53 10.28 1.16
CA THR A 284 4.76 9.50 0.17
C THR A 284 4.69 10.20 -1.20
N GLY A 285 4.69 11.53 -1.23
CA GLY A 285 4.65 12.34 -2.45
C GLY A 285 5.98 12.39 -3.22
N TRP A 286 7.11 12.06 -2.60
CA TRP A 286 8.41 12.06 -3.29
C TRP A 286 8.55 10.93 -4.30
N LYS A 287 7.79 9.85 -4.10
CA LYS A 287 7.78 8.69 -5.01
C LYS A 287 9.17 8.09 -5.25
N ILE A 288 10.00 8.01 -4.20
CA ILE A 288 11.28 7.30 -4.24
C ILE A 288 11.13 5.95 -3.54
N GLY A 289 11.38 4.89 -4.29
CA GLY A 289 11.49 3.51 -3.83
C GLY A 289 12.69 2.83 -4.42
N TRP A 290 12.90 1.59 -4.06
CA TRP A 290 13.97 0.75 -4.58
C TRP A 290 13.58 -0.71 -4.52
N LEU A 291 14.29 -1.50 -5.30
CA LEU A 291 14.29 -2.94 -5.17
C LEU A 291 15.73 -3.45 -5.08
N SER A 292 15.91 -4.59 -4.42
CA SER A 292 17.16 -5.33 -4.37
C SER A 292 16.91 -6.83 -4.53
N GLY A 293 17.93 -7.54 -5.01
CA GLY A 293 17.87 -8.98 -5.22
C GLY A 293 18.99 -9.47 -6.14
N PRO A 294 18.97 -10.75 -6.54
CA PRO A 294 20.00 -11.33 -7.42
C PRO A 294 20.18 -10.54 -8.72
N GLU A 295 21.42 -10.34 -9.13
CA GLU A 295 21.79 -9.54 -10.31
C GLU A 295 20.97 -9.90 -11.55
N HIS A 296 20.78 -11.18 -11.84
CA HIS A 296 20.05 -11.62 -13.04
C HIS A 296 18.56 -11.24 -13.02
N LEU A 297 17.91 -11.24 -11.83
CA LEU A 297 16.54 -10.79 -11.67
C LEU A 297 16.45 -9.27 -11.77
N VAL A 298 17.35 -8.57 -11.09
CA VAL A 298 17.44 -7.11 -11.11
C VAL A 298 17.70 -6.58 -12.52
N ALA A 299 18.57 -7.25 -13.30
CA ALA A 299 18.84 -6.89 -14.69
C ALA A 299 17.58 -6.99 -15.57
N ALA A 300 16.79 -8.06 -15.42
CA ALA A 300 15.53 -8.24 -16.13
C ALA A 300 14.51 -7.14 -15.78
N ILE A 301 14.32 -6.90 -14.49
CA ILE A 301 13.39 -5.85 -13.99
C ILE A 301 13.81 -4.47 -14.46
N ARG A 302 15.11 -4.15 -14.41
CA ARG A 302 15.65 -2.89 -14.89
C ARG A 302 15.38 -2.68 -16.38
N THR A 303 15.42 -3.74 -17.19
CA THR A 303 15.11 -3.66 -18.62
C THR A 303 13.66 -3.19 -18.84
N VAL A 304 12.70 -3.68 -18.08
CA VAL A 304 11.31 -3.23 -18.13
C VAL A 304 11.17 -1.80 -17.58
N LYS A 305 11.75 -1.54 -16.41
CA LYS A 305 11.71 -0.23 -15.75
C LYS A 305 12.28 0.89 -16.63
N GLN A 306 13.27 0.59 -17.45
CA GLN A 306 13.86 1.52 -18.41
C GLN A 306 12.82 2.21 -19.30
N PHE A 307 11.72 1.51 -19.64
CA PHE A 307 10.68 1.99 -20.54
C PHE A 307 9.37 2.34 -19.82
N LEU A 308 9.33 2.25 -18.48
CA LEU A 308 8.22 2.75 -17.68
C LEU A 308 8.43 4.22 -17.30
N SER A 309 9.48 4.51 -16.55
CA SER A 309 9.78 5.86 -16.09
C SER A 309 11.21 6.32 -16.41
N TYR A 310 12.10 5.42 -16.85
CA TYR A 310 13.53 5.64 -17.02
C TYR A 310 14.22 6.04 -15.70
N SER A 311 13.97 7.25 -15.24
CA SER A 311 14.54 7.83 -14.02
C SER A 311 13.54 8.79 -13.40
N SER A 312 13.61 8.98 -12.08
CA SER A 312 12.72 9.91 -11.38
C SER A 312 13.37 10.52 -10.16
N GLY A 313 12.85 11.70 -9.76
CA GLY A 313 13.11 12.29 -8.45
C GLY A 313 14.59 12.57 -8.16
N THR A 314 15.40 12.97 -9.15
CA THR A 314 16.84 13.20 -8.98
C THR A 314 17.18 13.98 -7.71
N PRO A 315 16.55 15.15 -7.41
CA PRO A 315 16.88 15.90 -6.18
C PRO A 315 16.55 15.15 -4.90
N PHE A 316 15.55 14.27 -4.94
CA PHE A 316 15.09 13.52 -3.77
C PHE A 316 15.93 12.28 -3.50
N GLN A 317 16.61 11.73 -4.50
CA GLN A 317 17.41 10.52 -4.32
C GLN A 317 18.54 10.73 -3.32
N GLY A 318 19.31 11.83 -3.44
CA GLY A 318 20.36 12.18 -2.47
C GLY A 318 19.80 12.43 -1.07
N ALA A 319 18.63 13.06 -0.99
CA ALA A 319 17.96 13.28 0.29
C ALA A 319 17.51 11.97 0.96
N VAL A 320 17.08 10.97 0.18
CA VAL A 320 16.74 9.64 0.70
C VAL A 320 18.00 8.92 1.17
N ALA A 321 19.14 9.07 0.49
CA ALA A 321 20.41 8.53 0.97
C ALA A 321 20.80 9.10 2.36
N VAL A 322 20.60 10.42 2.57
CA VAL A 322 20.75 11.04 3.90
C VAL A 322 19.81 10.40 4.93
N GLY A 323 18.54 10.19 4.56
CA GLY A 323 17.55 9.56 5.44
C GLY A 323 17.92 8.15 5.87
N LEU A 324 18.40 7.31 4.95
CA LEU A 324 18.85 5.95 5.25
C LEU A 324 20.07 5.91 6.18
N GLY A 325 20.87 6.98 6.21
CA GLY A 325 22.00 7.16 7.12
C GLY A 325 21.63 7.70 8.51
N LEU A 326 20.36 8.00 8.80
CA LEU A 326 19.95 8.48 10.13
C LEU A 326 20.26 7.45 11.22
N PRO A 327 20.44 7.88 12.49
CA PRO A 327 20.82 6.97 13.59
C PRO A 327 19.70 5.96 13.89
N ASP A 328 20.04 4.81 14.52
CA ASP A 328 19.08 3.76 14.92
C ASP A 328 17.95 4.30 15.79
N THR A 329 18.24 5.31 16.62
CA THR A 329 17.24 5.97 17.47
C THR A 329 16.14 6.65 16.68
N PHE A 330 16.40 7.09 15.44
CA PHE A 330 15.38 7.63 14.56
C PHE A 330 14.39 6.52 14.16
N PHE A 331 14.88 5.39 13.67
CA PHE A 331 14.03 4.26 13.23
C PHE A 331 13.25 3.65 14.40
N ALA A 332 13.90 3.47 15.56
CA ALA A 332 13.22 3.04 16.79
C ALA A 332 12.15 4.05 17.25
N GLY A 333 12.41 5.34 17.06
CA GLY A 333 11.47 6.42 17.35
C GLY A 333 10.21 6.39 16.50
N ILE A 334 10.33 6.04 15.22
CA ILE A 334 9.17 5.87 14.33
C ILE A 334 8.24 4.77 14.87
N ALA A 335 8.80 3.59 15.17
CA ALA A 335 8.03 2.45 15.66
C ALA A 335 7.32 2.78 16.98
N SER A 336 8.02 3.36 17.97
CA SER A 336 7.43 3.72 19.27
C SER A 336 6.37 4.82 19.15
N SER A 337 6.59 5.83 18.32
CA SER A 337 5.57 6.88 18.06
C SER A 337 4.31 6.30 17.43
N LEU A 338 4.44 5.45 16.41
CA LEU A 338 3.30 4.81 15.77
C LEU A 338 2.59 3.83 16.70
N GLN A 339 3.32 3.09 17.54
CA GLN A 339 2.71 2.23 18.55
C GLN A 339 1.84 3.03 19.53
N HIS A 340 2.32 4.17 20.01
CA HIS A 340 1.56 5.07 20.87
C HIS A 340 0.27 5.56 20.17
N LYS A 341 0.37 6.02 18.93
CA LYS A 341 -0.76 6.47 18.11
C LYS A 341 -1.77 5.34 17.84
N ARG A 342 -1.28 4.12 17.59
CA ARG A 342 -2.10 2.92 17.50
C ARG A 342 -2.93 2.71 18.76
N ASP A 343 -2.29 2.82 19.92
CA ASP A 343 -2.92 2.53 21.21
C ASP A 343 -4.00 3.57 21.53
N ILE A 344 -3.77 4.86 21.24
CA ILE A 344 -4.78 5.93 21.35
C ILE A 344 -6.02 5.60 20.50
N LEU A 345 -5.82 5.30 19.23
CA LEU A 345 -6.94 5.01 18.33
C LEU A 345 -7.64 3.71 18.73
N ALA A 346 -6.89 2.66 19.12
CA ALA A 346 -7.45 1.38 19.55
C ALA A 346 -8.35 1.52 20.78
N GLU A 347 -7.99 2.36 21.75
CA GLU A 347 -8.83 2.66 22.92
C GLU A 347 -10.14 3.33 22.51
N GLY A 348 -10.09 4.35 21.65
CA GLY A 348 -11.28 5.01 21.13
C GLY A 348 -12.22 4.07 20.36
N LEU A 349 -11.66 3.20 19.52
CA LEU A 349 -12.43 2.21 18.77
C LEU A 349 -13.09 1.17 19.67
N ARG A 350 -12.44 0.73 20.74
CA ARG A 350 -13.02 -0.17 21.76
C ARG A 350 -14.14 0.54 22.53
N ALA A 351 -13.93 1.80 22.93
CA ALA A 351 -14.96 2.61 23.60
C ALA A 351 -16.20 2.81 22.71
N ALA A 352 -16.03 2.88 21.39
CA ALA A 352 -17.12 2.91 20.42
C ALA A 352 -17.88 1.56 20.31
N GLY A 353 -17.39 0.50 20.94
CA GLY A 353 -17.99 -0.84 20.93
C GLY A 353 -17.62 -1.70 19.75
N LEU A 354 -16.57 -1.34 19.01
CA LEU A 354 -16.03 -2.12 17.89
C LEU A 354 -15.11 -3.24 18.40
N GLY A 355 -15.08 -4.36 17.68
CA GLY A 355 -14.12 -5.44 17.91
C GLY A 355 -12.76 -5.08 17.30
N VAL A 356 -11.76 -4.77 18.13
CA VAL A 356 -10.46 -4.26 17.66
C VAL A 356 -9.46 -5.38 17.49
N TYR A 357 -8.89 -5.51 16.30
CA TYR A 357 -7.74 -6.37 16.00
C TYR A 357 -6.46 -5.52 16.06
N LEU A 358 -5.66 -5.73 17.11
CA LEU A 358 -4.48 -4.89 17.35
C LEU A 358 -3.34 -5.28 16.41
N PRO A 359 -2.88 -4.38 15.53
CA PRO A 359 -1.83 -4.71 14.57
C PRO A 359 -0.46 -4.80 15.23
N GLN A 360 0.40 -5.66 14.68
CA GLN A 360 1.80 -5.78 15.04
C GLN A 360 2.73 -4.95 14.16
N GLY A 361 2.22 -4.42 13.04
CA GLY A 361 2.99 -3.59 12.12
C GLY A 361 2.12 -2.67 11.29
N THR A 362 2.73 -1.94 10.37
CA THR A 362 2.15 -0.91 9.51
C THR A 362 1.65 0.31 10.29
N TYR A 363 0.67 1.01 9.80
CA TYR A 363 -0.08 2.05 10.49
C TYR A 363 -1.60 1.92 10.27
N PHE A 364 -2.04 0.67 10.03
CA PHE A 364 -3.46 0.35 9.86
C PHE A 364 -3.95 -0.53 11.01
N ILE A 365 -5.18 -0.28 11.44
CA ILE A 365 -5.89 -1.07 12.44
C ILE A 365 -7.23 -1.52 11.87
N ASN A 366 -7.54 -2.80 11.97
CA ASN A 366 -8.80 -3.35 11.55
C ASN A 366 -9.75 -3.53 12.75
N VAL A 367 -11.02 -3.33 12.49
CA VAL A 367 -12.07 -3.54 13.48
C VAL A 367 -13.22 -4.35 12.89
N ASP A 368 -13.88 -5.11 13.75
CA ASP A 368 -15.13 -5.81 13.44
C ASP A 368 -16.32 -4.96 13.91
N THR A 369 -17.29 -4.75 13.03
CA THR A 369 -18.52 -4.01 13.31
C THR A 369 -19.64 -4.91 13.86
N ALA A 370 -19.48 -6.23 13.82
CA ALA A 370 -20.46 -7.21 14.28
C ALA A 370 -20.89 -7.02 15.76
N PRO A 371 -20.01 -6.60 16.70
CA PRO A 371 -20.44 -6.28 18.07
C PRO A 371 -21.45 -5.14 18.19
N LEU A 372 -21.56 -4.30 17.16
CA LEU A 372 -22.58 -3.25 17.05
C LEU A 372 -23.86 -3.72 16.31
N GLY A 373 -23.94 -5.00 15.94
CA GLY A 373 -25.05 -5.56 15.16
C GLY A 373 -24.96 -5.24 13.66
N ILE A 374 -23.82 -4.75 13.17
CA ILE A 374 -23.62 -4.35 11.78
C ILE A 374 -22.80 -5.44 11.06
N SER A 375 -23.39 -6.03 10.05
CA SER A 375 -22.76 -7.06 9.23
C SER A 375 -22.24 -6.55 7.88
N ASP A 376 -22.51 -5.31 7.51
CA ASP A 376 -22.09 -4.69 6.25
C ASP A 376 -21.24 -3.45 6.51
N ALA A 377 -19.92 -3.66 6.47
CA ALA A 377 -18.95 -2.60 6.68
C ALA A 377 -18.88 -1.62 5.51
N VAL A 378 -19.31 -2.02 4.29
CA VAL A 378 -19.34 -1.11 3.13
C VAL A 378 -20.44 -0.06 3.32
N ASP A 379 -21.64 -0.49 3.74
CA ASP A 379 -22.72 0.45 4.08
C ASP A 379 -22.32 1.38 5.24
N LEU A 380 -21.76 0.79 6.31
CA LEU A 380 -21.31 1.60 7.44
C LEU A 380 -20.23 2.61 7.05
N ALA A 381 -19.23 2.22 6.24
CA ALA A 381 -18.16 3.12 5.81
C ALA A 381 -18.71 4.37 5.11
N ARG A 382 -19.73 4.23 4.28
CA ARG A 382 -20.39 5.35 3.58
C ARG A 382 -21.16 6.28 4.51
N ARG A 383 -21.74 5.73 5.57
CA ARG A 383 -22.53 6.49 6.57
C ARG A 383 -21.68 7.06 7.69
N LEU A 384 -20.53 6.46 7.97
CA LEU A 384 -19.67 6.82 9.10
C LEU A 384 -19.23 8.30 9.11
N PRO A 385 -18.91 8.94 7.95
CA PRO A 385 -18.61 10.37 7.90
C PRO A 385 -19.74 11.26 8.43
N GLU A 386 -20.99 10.95 8.15
CA GLU A 386 -22.14 11.69 8.66
C GLU A 386 -22.48 11.28 10.11
N LEU A 387 -22.43 9.98 10.41
CA LEU A 387 -22.77 9.46 11.75
C LEU A 387 -21.76 9.89 12.81
N ALA A 388 -20.48 9.72 12.52
CA ALA A 388 -19.43 9.92 13.52
C ALA A 388 -18.40 10.99 13.15
N GLY A 389 -18.49 11.61 11.98
CA GLY A 389 -17.50 12.60 11.52
C GLY A 389 -16.10 12.00 11.30
N VAL A 390 -16.02 10.71 10.97
CA VAL A 390 -14.77 9.99 10.70
C VAL A 390 -14.97 9.11 9.46
N ALA A 391 -13.99 9.08 8.56
CA ALA A 391 -14.00 8.19 7.41
C ALA A 391 -13.01 7.03 7.60
N ALA A 392 -13.40 5.82 7.13
CA ALA A 392 -12.64 4.59 7.17
C ALA A 392 -12.76 3.87 5.82
N ILE A 393 -11.96 2.81 5.59
CA ILE A 393 -12.08 1.97 4.39
C ILE A 393 -12.66 0.61 4.77
N PRO A 394 -13.69 0.11 4.07
CA PRO A 394 -14.18 -1.24 4.28
C PRO A 394 -13.19 -2.27 3.74
N VAL A 395 -12.86 -3.29 4.55
CA VAL A 395 -11.87 -4.32 4.17
C VAL A 395 -12.32 -5.21 2.99
N PRO A 396 -13.62 -5.48 2.78
CA PRO A 396 -14.09 -6.27 1.63
C PRO A 396 -13.58 -5.79 0.26
N VAL A 397 -13.30 -4.49 0.11
CA VAL A 397 -12.79 -3.92 -1.16
C VAL A 397 -11.38 -4.39 -1.52
N PHE A 398 -10.65 -4.96 -0.56
CA PHE A 398 -9.31 -5.52 -0.72
C PHE A 398 -9.33 -7.03 -0.96
N CYS A 399 -10.48 -7.58 -1.35
CA CYS A 399 -10.67 -9.00 -1.53
C CYS A 399 -11.33 -9.31 -2.88
N HIS A 400 -11.17 -10.55 -3.34
CA HIS A 400 -12.05 -11.14 -4.32
C HIS A 400 -13.45 -11.40 -3.72
N PRO A 401 -14.48 -11.68 -4.52
CA PRO A 401 -15.86 -11.82 -4.02
C PRO A 401 -16.02 -12.78 -2.84
N GLU A 402 -15.34 -13.94 -2.86
CA GLU A 402 -15.39 -14.91 -1.75
C GLU A 402 -14.71 -14.39 -0.48
N GLY A 403 -13.61 -13.65 -0.62
CA GLY A 403 -12.91 -13.01 0.49
C GLY A 403 -13.68 -11.82 1.05
N ALA A 404 -14.38 -11.09 0.19
CA ALA A 404 -15.24 -9.99 0.58
C ALA A 404 -16.35 -10.43 1.55
N GLU A 405 -16.94 -11.62 1.34
CA GLU A 405 -17.94 -12.15 2.26
C GLU A 405 -17.32 -12.51 3.63
N ARG A 406 -16.09 -13.06 3.64
CA ARG A 406 -15.38 -13.38 4.90
C ARG A 406 -14.99 -12.13 5.71
N THR A 407 -14.78 -11.01 5.05
CA THR A 407 -14.37 -9.74 5.66
C THR A 407 -15.49 -8.71 5.75
N ARG A 408 -16.73 -9.14 5.50
CA ARG A 408 -17.91 -8.28 5.30
C ARG A 408 -18.15 -7.27 6.41
N SER A 409 -17.83 -7.62 7.67
CA SER A 409 -17.99 -6.75 8.84
C SER A 409 -16.73 -5.95 9.20
N LEU A 410 -15.68 -5.98 8.39
CA LEU A 410 -14.41 -5.39 8.75
C LEU A 410 -14.22 -3.99 8.16
N LEU A 411 -13.77 -3.04 9.01
CA LEU A 411 -13.30 -1.71 8.63
C LEU A 411 -11.81 -1.56 8.94
N ARG A 412 -11.10 -0.80 8.10
CA ARG A 412 -9.70 -0.42 8.32
C ARG A 412 -9.61 1.09 8.59
N PHE A 413 -8.89 1.44 9.66
CA PHE A 413 -8.50 2.81 9.98
C PHE A 413 -6.98 2.99 9.90
N ALA A 414 -6.52 4.20 9.56
CA ALA A 414 -5.11 4.56 9.56
C ALA A 414 -4.80 5.43 10.80
N PHE A 415 -3.73 5.09 11.53
CA PHE A 415 -3.27 5.83 12.70
C PHE A 415 -1.99 6.64 12.47
N CYS A 416 -1.58 6.83 11.22
CA CYS A 416 -0.43 7.66 10.84
C CYS A 416 -0.76 9.17 10.83
N LYS A 417 -1.60 9.62 11.74
CA LYS A 417 -2.03 11.01 11.87
C LYS A 417 -1.44 11.64 13.12
N LYS A 418 -1.53 12.97 13.23
CA LYS A 418 -1.14 13.68 14.46
C LYS A 418 -1.95 13.15 15.64
N GLU A 419 -1.33 13.10 16.81
CA GLU A 419 -1.97 12.59 18.03
C GLU A 419 -3.29 13.31 18.33
N SER A 420 -3.32 14.65 18.20
CA SER A 420 -4.53 15.43 18.41
C SER A 420 -5.68 15.07 17.46
N VAL A 421 -5.35 14.68 16.21
CA VAL A 421 -6.35 14.22 15.23
C VAL A 421 -6.90 12.85 15.62
N LEU A 422 -6.07 11.96 16.14
CA LEU A 422 -6.49 10.63 16.59
C LEU A 422 -7.35 10.71 17.86
N GLN A 423 -6.99 11.58 18.80
CA GLN A 423 -7.77 11.84 20.02
C GLN A 423 -9.16 12.42 19.68
N GLU A 424 -9.21 13.36 18.76
CA GLU A 424 -10.49 13.91 18.28
C GLU A 424 -11.33 12.85 17.56
N ALA A 425 -10.72 12.05 16.68
CA ALA A 425 -11.42 10.95 16.01
C ALA A 425 -11.95 9.91 17.00
N ALA A 426 -11.16 9.54 18.01
CA ALA A 426 -11.57 8.63 19.07
C ALA A 426 -12.78 9.18 19.86
N SER A 427 -12.75 10.48 20.20
CA SER A 427 -13.86 11.17 20.88
C SER A 427 -15.14 11.14 20.04
N ARG A 428 -15.03 11.42 18.74
CA ARG A 428 -16.18 11.39 17.83
C ARG A 428 -16.76 9.97 17.68
N LEU A 429 -15.90 8.97 17.55
CA LEU A 429 -16.31 7.57 17.42
C LEU A 429 -16.97 7.02 18.69
N ALA A 430 -16.62 7.50 19.88
CA ALA A 430 -17.22 7.07 21.14
C ALA A 430 -18.75 7.24 21.17
N THR A 431 -19.31 8.16 20.38
CA THR A 431 -20.77 8.40 20.26
C THR A 431 -21.45 7.52 19.20
N LEU A 432 -20.71 6.67 18.49
CA LEU A 432 -21.23 5.91 17.35
C LEU A 432 -22.38 4.98 17.74
N ARG A 433 -22.23 4.25 18.86
CA ARG A 433 -23.27 3.31 19.35
C ARG A 433 -24.62 4.00 19.57
N ASP A 434 -24.62 5.15 20.21
CA ASP A 434 -25.84 5.90 20.51
C ASP A 434 -26.52 6.42 19.24
N LYS A 435 -25.71 6.86 18.27
CA LYS A 435 -26.21 7.36 16.98
C LYS A 435 -26.72 6.25 16.04
N LEU A 436 -26.30 5.01 16.24
CA LEU A 436 -26.85 3.86 15.52
C LEU A 436 -28.19 3.39 16.06
N GLN A 437 -28.51 3.76 17.32
CA GLN A 437 -29.77 3.40 17.99
C GLN A 437 -30.83 4.47 17.87
N ALA A 438 -30.45 5.69 17.49
CA ALA A 438 -31.34 6.84 17.30
C ALA A 438 -31.99 6.84 15.91
#